data_2b85bcf40de1e74d41b3f4c047c90148
#
_entry.id   2b85bcf40de1e74d41b3f4c047c90148
#
_cell.length_a   1.000
_cell.length_b   1.000
_cell.length_c   1.000
_cell.angle_alpha   90.00
_cell.angle_beta   90.00
_cell.angle_gamma   90.00
#
_symmetry.space_group_name_H-M   'P 1'
#
loop_
_entity.id
_entity.type
_entity.pdbx_description
1 polymer ?
#
loop_
_entity_poly.entity_id
_entity_poly.type
_entity_poly.pdbx_seq_one_letter_code
_entity_poly.pdbx_strand_id
1 'polypeptide(L)' 'MQDNINVRLMRENPYVRPLENARRVAGGEEQLAEVLRISTETLSRWLSGEVSPPMKSYMAAIHLVGRSSMRSRAA' A
#
# COMPACT_ATOMS: atom_id res chain seq x y z
N MET A 1 -24.22 -12.95 8.23
CA MET A 1 -22.98 -13.23 8.92
C MET A 1 -21.86 -13.67 7.99
N GLN A 2 -22.17 -14.52 7.03
CA GLN A 2 -21.15 -14.95 6.08
C GLN A 2 -20.69 -13.81 5.20
N ASP A 3 -21.59 -12.90 4.92
CA ASP A 3 -21.21 -11.72 4.14
C ASP A 3 -20.14 -10.91 4.87
N ASN A 4 -20.24 -10.89 6.20
CA ASN A 4 -19.28 -10.18 7.01
C ASN A 4 -17.89 -10.80 6.92
N ILE A 5 -17.84 -12.12 6.77
CA ILE A 5 -16.57 -12.81 6.66
C ILE A 5 -15.85 -12.40 5.39
N ASN A 6 -16.56 -12.35 4.27
CA ASN A 6 -15.96 -11.95 3.01
C ASN A 6 -15.49 -10.51 3.05
N VAL A 7 -16.32 -9.64 3.60
CA VAL A 7 -15.95 -8.24 3.72
C VAL A 7 -14.74 -8.08 4.61
N ARG A 8 -14.71 -8.85 5.70
CA ARG A 8 -13.60 -8.79 6.62
C ARG A 8 -12.30 -9.24 5.98
N LEU A 9 -12.38 -10.31 5.18
CA LEU A 9 -11.18 -10.82 4.51
C LEU A 9 -10.61 -9.80 3.55
N MET A 10 -11.46 -9.08 2.85
CA MET A 10 -11.01 -8.05 1.94
C MET A 10 -10.38 -6.88 2.69
N ARG A 11 -11.00 -6.50 3.81
CA ARG A 11 -10.48 -5.40 4.61
C ARG A 11 -9.18 -5.76 5.31
N GLU A 12 -9.02 -7.04 5.61
CA GLU A 12 -7.86 -7.51 6.34
C GLU A 12 -6.78 -8.05 5.43
N ASN A 13 -6.88 -7.75 4.14
CA ASN A 13 -5.79 -8.05 3.22
C ASN A 13 -4.52 -7.40 3.77
N PRO A 14 -3.49 -8.21 4.08
CA PRO A 14 -2.31 -7.70 4.79
C PRO A 14 -1.51 -6.67 4.02
N TYR A 15 -1.75 -6.54 2.72
CA TYR A 15 -1.00 -5.60 1.89
C TYR A 15 -1.64 -4.23 1.84
N VAL A 16 -2.93 -4.13 2.21
CA VAL A 16 -3.64 -2.87 2.06
C VAL A 16 -3.12 -1.79 3.01
N ARG A 17 -2.98 -2.13 4.28
CA ARG A 17 -2.51 -1.15 5.26
C ARG A 17 -1.12 -0.61 4.97
N PRO A 18 -0.14 -1.47 4.73
CA PRO A 18 1.18 -0.96 4.38
C PRO A 18 1.18 -0.10 3.12
N LEU A 19 0.36 -0.46 2.14
CA LEU A 19 0.25 0.33 0.93
C LEU A 19 -0.42 1.67 1.20
N GLU A 20 -1.41 1.71 2.07
CA GLU A 20 -2.05 2.95 2.46
C GLU A 20 -1.05 3.87 3.16
N ASN A 21 -0.24 3.31 4.03
CA ASN A 21 0.80 4.08 4.69
C ASN A 21 1.80 4.63 3.69
N ALA A 22 2.19 3.80 2.73
CA ALA A 22 3.12 4.23 1.69
C ALA A 22 2.52 5.34 0.85
N ARG A 23 1.23 5.25 0.54
CA ARG A 23 0.55 6.28 -0.22
C ARG A 23 0.60 7.61 0.52
N ARG A 24 0.36 7.56 1.81
CA ARG A 24 0.39 8.77 2.63
C ARG A 24 1.79 9.37 2.66
N VAL A 25 2.78 8.52 2.83
CA VAL A 25 4.18 8.97 2.88
C VAL A 25 4.61 9.55 1.54
N ALA A 26 4.18 8.95 0.44
CA ALA A 26 4.55 9.43 -0.88
C ALA A 26 3.87 10.73 -1.25
N GLY A 27 2.76 11.06 -0.62
CA GLY A 27 2.05 12.27 -0.90
C GLY A 27 0.78 12.09 -1.71
N GLY A 28 0.42 10.85 -2.00
CA GLY A 28 -0.78 10.57 -2.75
C GLY A 28 -0.64 9.32 -3.59
N GLU A 29 -1.75 8.93 -4.20
CA GLU A 29 -1.80 7.71 -5.01
C GLU A 29 -0.92 7.83 -6.25
N GLU A 30 -0.98 8.96 -6.92
CA GLU A 30 -0.18 9.17 -8.12
C GLU A 30 1.31 9.15 -7.80
N GLN A 31 1.67 9.76 -6.69
CA GLN A 31 3.06 9.81 -6.26
C GLN A 31 3.58 8.42 -5.92
N LEU A 32 2.75 7.62 -5.25
CA LEU A 32 3.17 6.27 -4.92
C LEU A 32 3.30 5.41 -6.17
N ALA A 33 2.35 5.56 -7.11
CA ALA A 33 2.40 4.81 -8.35
C ALA A 33 3.70 5.11 -9.10
N GLU A 34 4.11 6.37 -9.06
CA GLU A 34 5.35 6.80 -9.70
C GLU A 34 6.56 6.15 -9.05
N VAL A 35 6.58 6.13 -7.72
CA VAL A 35 7.67 5.51 -6.97
C VAL A 35 7.78 4.03 -7.30
N LEU A 36 6.63 3.37 -7.37
CA LEU A 36 6.58 1.93 -7.64
C LEU A 36 6.68 1.61 -9.13
N ARG A 37 6.63 2.62 -9.98
CA ARG A 37 6.70 2.47 -11.43
C ARG A 37 5.55 1.61 -11.97
N ILE A 38 4.37 1.92 -11.52
CA ILE A 38 3.15 1.24 -11.95
C ILE A 38 2.10 2.30 -12.29
N SER A 39 1.04 1.87 -12.94
CA SER A 39 -0.07 2.78 -13.23
C SER A 39 -0.89 3.01 -11.97
N THR A 40 -1.57 4.15 -11.91
CA THR A 40 -2.47 4.42 -10.79
C THR A 40 -3.61 3.42 -10.77
N GLU A 41 -3.99 2.93 -11.93
CA GLU A 41 -5.04 1.93 -12.04
C GLU A 41 -4.65 0.65 -11.33
N THR A 42 -3.42 0.18 -11.56
CA THR A 42 -2.91 -1.00 -10.92
C THR A 42 -2.83 -0.80 -9.40
N LEU A 43 -2.31 0.36 -8.99
CA LEU A 43 -2.20 0.66 -7.58
C LEU A 43 -3.56 0.70 -6.90
N SER A 44 -4.55 1.25 -7.58
CA SER A 44 -5.90 1.33 -7.05
C SER A 44 -6.45 -0.05 -6.72
N ARG A 45 -6.17 -1.02 -7.56
CA ARG A 45 -6.63 -2.39 -7.33
C ARG A 45 -5.96 -3.01 -6.11
N TRP A 46 -4.69 -2.68 -5.91
CA TRP A 46 -3.98 -3.16 -4.73
C TRP A 46 -4.52 -2.50 -3.47
N LEU A 47 -4.80 -1.19 -3.54
CA LEU A 47 -5.30 -0.45 -2.38
C LEU A 47 -6.70 -0.87 -1.98
N SER A 48 -7.49 -1.32 -2.94
CA SER A 48 -8.84 -1.80 -2.65
C SER A 48 -8.86 -3.19 -2.04
N GLY A 49 -7.74 -3.91 -2.10
CA GLY A 49 -7.65 -5.27 -1.61
C GLY A 49 -8.06 -6.30 -2.62
N GLU A 50 -8.40 -5.86 -3.83
CA GLU A 50 -8.84 -6.76 -4.90
C GLU A 50 -7.74 -7.69 -5.36
N VAL A 51 -6.54 -7.15 -5.49
CA VAL A 51 -5.39 -7.86 -6.02
C VAL A 51 -4.21 -7.60 -5.09
N SER A 52 -3.45 -8.64 -4.82
CA SER A 52 -2.25 -8.50 -4.01
C SER A 52 -1.09 -8.02 -4.88
N PRO A 53 -0.24 -7.13 -4.36
CA PRO A 53 0.91 -6.66 -5.11
C PRO A 53 1.98 -7.75 -5.20
N PRO A 54 2.81 -7.71 -6.27
CA PRO A 54 3.97 -8.57 -6.28
C PRO A 54 4.94 -8.19 -5.18
N MET A 55 5.73 -9.15 -4.76
CA MET A 55 6.64 -8.94 -3.63
C MET A 55 7.58 -7.76 -3.87
N LYS A 56 8.05 -7.61 -5.08
CA LYS A 56 8.96 -6.53 -5.42
C LYS A 56 8.36 -5.16 -5.13
N SER A 57 7.13 -4.96 -5.56
CA SER A 57 6.45 -3.69 -5.35
C SER A 57 6.10 -3.48 -3.89
N TYR A 58 5.68 -4.55 -3.22
CA TYR A 58 5.34 -4.48 -1.82
C TYR A 58 6.57 -4.09 -0.97
N MET A 59 7.70 -4.72 -1.26
CA MET A 59 8.94 -4.40 -0.53
C MET A 59 9.38 -2.96 -0.78
N ALA A 60 9.18 -2.46 -2.00
CA ALA A 60 9.51 -1.07 -2.29
C ALA A 60 8.65 -0.12 -1.46
N ALA A 61 7.37 -0.45 -1.30
CA ALA A 61 6.47 0.37 -0.50
C ALA A 61 6.88 0.35 0.97
N ILE A 62 7.23 -0.82 1.47
CA ILE A 62 7.67 -0.96 2.87
C ILE A 62 8.94 -0.15 3.10
N HIS A 63 9.85 -0.19 2.16
CA HIS A 63 11.11 0.57 2.22
C HIS A 63 10.83 2.06 2.33
N LEU A 64 9.89 2.53 1.52
CA LEU A 64 9.54 3.95 1.52
C LEU A 64 9.04 4.38 2.90
N VAL A 65 8.17 3.59 3.49
CA VAL A 65 7.61 3.90 4.82
C VAL A 65 8.71 3.87 5.87
N GLY A 66 9.59 2.87 5.79
CA GLY A 66 10.67 2.73 6.75
C GLY A 66 11.63 3.90 6.72
N ARG A 67 11.97 4.35 5.52
CA ARG A 67 12.87 5.50 5.37
C ARG A 67 12.24 6.77 5.93
N SER A 68 10.96 6.94 5.69
CA SER A 68 10.25 8.11 6.21
C SER A 68 10.22 8.10 7.73
N SER A 69 9.99 6.94 8.33
CA SER A 69 9.96 6.82 9.79
C SER A 69 11.32 7.13 10.39
N MET A 70 12.38 6.65 9.78
CA MET A 70 13.73 6.90 10.27
C MET A 70 14.06 8.39 10.19
N ARG A 71 13.65 9.02 9.10
CA ARG A 71 13.88 10.46 8.93
C ARG A 71 13.16 11.25 10.00
N SER A 72 11.93 10.87 10.30
CA SER A 72 11.15 11.54 11.34
C SER A 72 11.83 11.43 12.69
N ARG A 73 12.40 10.27 12.98
CA ARG A 73 13.09 10.05 14.24
C ARG A 73 14.35 10.89 14.35
N ALA A 74 15.05 11.00 13.24
CA ALA A 74 16.30 11.76 13.23
C ALA A 74 16.05 13.24 13.45
N ALA A 75 14.88 13.69 13.06
CA ALA A 75 14.53 15.10 13.24
C ALA A 75 14.10 15.36 14.67
#